data_639123c0af7202890820cbf06731f2d1
#
_entry.id   639123c0af7202890820cbf06731f2d1
#
_cell.length_a   1.000
_cell.length_b   1.000
_cell.length_c   1.000
_cell.angle_alpha   90.00
_cell.angle_beta   90.00
_cell.angle_gamma   90.00
#
_symmetry.space_group_name_H-M   'P 1'
#
loop_
_entity.id
_entity.type
_entity.pdbx_description
1 polymer ?
#
loop_
_entity_poly.entity_id
_entity_poly.type
_entity_poly.pdbx_seq_one_letter_code
_entity_poly.pdbx_strand_id
1 'polypeptide(L)'
;MTQGSENDRYGAAAIALHWVTAVLIVANLLLGLSMVALSFSPRKLQWYQWHKWVGVTVFLVTCARLAWRAVHPAPPAVAMPRWQLRAAAVSHAALYALLFLVPLSGWLYSSATGVQVVYLGLVPLPDLVAKDRALGDVLKTVHVTLNVALFSLVALHAAAALRHHFIERDAVLSRMLPLPRSE
;
A
#
# COMPACT_ATOMS: atom_id res chain seq x y z
N MET A 1 20.05 32.24 9.74
CA MET A 1 20.26 31.05 8.87
C MET A 1 20.31 29.84 9.79
N THR A 2 19.18 29.21 10.04
CA THR A 2 19.09 28.00 10.88
C THR A 2 19.45 26.81 10.00
N GLN A 3 20.59 26.18 10.29
CA GLN A 3 20.95 24.87 9.75
C GLN A 3 19.80 23.89 10.10
N GLY A 4 18.95 23.56 9.12
CA GLY A 4 18.03 22.45 9.24
C GLY A 4 18.87 21.20 9.44
N SER A 5 18.80 20.60 10.62
CA SER A 5 19.62 19.47 10.98
C SER A 5 19.36 18.33 9.99
N GLU A 6 20.42 17.62 9.58
CA GLU A 6 20.37 16.39 8.75
C GLU A 6 19.37 15.34 9.29
N ASN A 7 18.90 15.52 10.52
CA ASN A 7 17.99 14.68 11.26
C ASN A 7 16.49 14.89 10.95
N ASP A 8 16.15 15.85 10.09
CA ASP A 8 14.75 16.22 9.82
C ASP A 8 14.11 15.46 8.66
N ARG A 9 14.85 14.67 7.88
CA ARG A 9 14.35 13.87 6.76
C ARG A 9 14.33 12.39 7.08
N TYR A 10 13.44 11.65 6.41
CA TYR A 10 13.48 10.20 6.45
C TYR A 10 14.73 9.66 5.75
N GLY A 11 15.25 8.53 6.23
CA GLY A 11 16.35 7.84 5.58
C GLY A 11 15.99 7.34 4.18
N ALA A 12 16.99 7.22 3.30
CA ALA A 12 16.79 6.82 1.89
C ALA A 12 16.00 5.51 1.74
N ALA A 13 16.24 4.51 2.60
CA ALA A 13 15.50 3.26 2.58
C ALA A 13 14.01 3.44 2.92
N ALA A 14 13.67 4.28 3.90
CA ALA A 14 12.28 4.58 4.24
C ALA A 14 11.55 5.28 3.08
N ILE A 15 12.22 6.23 2.42
CA ILE A 15 11.70 6.93 1.23
C ILE A 15 11.51 5.94 0.08
N ALA A 16 12.51 5.11 -0.23
CA ALA A 16 12.42 4.11 -1.30
C ALA A 16 11.28 3.12 -1.06
N LEU A 17 11.18 2.54 0.13
CA LEU A 17 10.10 1.62 0.51
C LEU A 17 8.72 2.28 0.42
N HIS A 18 8.61 3.58 0.77
CA HIS A 18 7.36 4.33 0.63
C HIS A 18 6.95 4.45 -0.84
N TRP A 19 7.83 4.93 -1.70
CA TRP A 19 7.50 5.17 -3.11
C TRP A 19 7.32 3.87 -3.90
N VAL A 20 8.11 2.83 -3.61
CA VAL A 20 7.88 1.49 -4.18
C VAL A 20 6.48 0.99 -3.80
N THR A 21 6.08 1.10 -2.53
CA THR A 21 4.72 0.72 -2.10
C THR A 21 3.67 1.53 -2.87
N ALA A 22 3.83 2.86 -2.97
CA ALA A 22 2.87 3.74 -3.66
C ALA A 22 2.70 3.36 -5.14
N VAL A 23 3.80 3.11 -5.84
CA VAL A 23 3.77 2.67 -7.26
C VAL A 23 3.08 1.30 -7.39
N LEU A 24 3.45 0.34 -6.55
CA LEU A 24 2.88 -1.00 -6.60
C LEU A 24 1.38 -1.03 -6.35
N ILE A 25 0.85 -0.27 -5.37
CA ILE A 25 -0.60 -0.22 -5.11
C ILE A 25 -1.37 0.42 -6.26
N VAL A 26 -0.84 1.51 -6.87
CA VAL A 26 -1.48 2.13 -8.04
C VAL A 26 -1.46 1.16 -9.24
N ALA A 27 -0.32 0.53 -9.53
CA ALA A 27 -0.22 -0.46 -10.58
C ALA A 27 -1.20 -1.65 -10.36
N ASN A 28 -1.30 -2.13 -9.11
CA ASN A 28 -2.20 -3.23 -8.78
C ASN A 28 -3.69 -2.86 -8.87
N LEU A 29 -4.05 -1.62 -8.55
CA LEU A 29 -5.41 -1.10 -8.80
C LEU A 29 -5.73 -1.11 -10.30
N LEU A 30 -4.83 -0.57 -11.11
CA LEU A 30 -5.01 -0.53 -12.57
C LEU A 30 -5.14 -1.94 -13.15
N LEU A 31 -4.33 -2.91 -12.71
CA LEU A 31 -4.48 -4.32 -13.05
C LEU A 31 -5.85 -4.86 -12.63
N GLY A 32 -6.27 -4.59 -11.39
CA GLY A 32 -7.55 -5.03 -10.84
C GLY A 32 -8.74 -4.53 -11.65
N LEU A 33 -8.78 -3.24 -11.96
CA LEU A 33 -9.84 -2.62 -12.76
C LEU A 33 -9.84 -3.16 -14.18
N SER A 34 -8.66 -3.28 -14.79
CA SER A 34 -8.53 -3.76 -16.17
C SER A 34 -8.92 -5.24 -16.34
N MET A 35 -8.51 -6.11 -15.40
CA MET A 35 -8.84 -7.54 -15.50
C MET A 35 -10.35 -7.80 -15.35
N VAL A 36 -11.07 -6.98 -14.59
CA VAL A 36 -12.54 -7.10 -14.45
C VAL A 36 -13.23 -6.72 -15.75
N ALA A 37 -12.74 -5.70 -16.46
CA ALA A 37 -13.31 -5.21 -17.72
C ALA A 37 -13.09 -6.16 -18.91
N LEU A 38 -12.10 -7.08 -18.85
CA LEU A 38 -11.82 -8.00 -19.95
C LEU A 38 -12.86 -9.13 -20.04
N SER A 39 -13.21 -9.52 -21.27
CA SER A 39 -13.93 -10.77 -21.56
C SER A 39 -13.08 -11.99 -21.18
N PHE A 40 -13.71 -13.12 -20.88
CA PHE A 40 -13.00 -14.36 -20.53
C PHE A 40 -12.06 -14.77 -21.67
N SER A 41 -10.77 -14.88 -21.38
CA SER A 41 -9.71 -15.15 -22.34
C SER A 41 -8.41 -15.54 -21.63
N PRO A 42 -7.43 -16.15 -22.31
CA PRO A 42 -6.10 -16.39 -21.74
C PRO A 42 -5.45 -15.11 -21.21
N ARG A 43 -5.65 -13.98 -21.90
CA ARG A 43 -5.17 -12.66 -21.47
C ARG A 43 -5.75 -12.24 -20.12
N LYS A 44 -7.06 -12.43 -19.91
CA LYS A 44 -7.70 -12.15 -18.63
C LYS A 44 -7.08 -12.96 -17.50
N LEU A 45 -6.85 -14.27 -17.72
CA LEU A 45 -6.22 -15.14 -16.72
C LEU A 45 -4.80 -14.68 -16.38
N GLN A 46 -4.02 -14.25 -17.38
CA GLN A 46 -2.68 -13.69 -17.16
C GLN A 46 -2.71 -12.42 -16.31
N TRP A 47 -3.67 -11.52 -16.53
CA TRP A 47 -3.80 -10.30 -15.73
C TRP A 47 -4.20 -10.60 -14.27
N TYR A 48 -5.04 -11.62 -14.04
CA TYR A 48 -5.32 -12.12 -12.70
C TYR A 48 -4.03 -12.61 -12.00
N GLN A 49 -3.16 -13.31 -12.71
CA GLN A 49 -1.88 -13.75 -12.14
C GLN A 49 -0.97 -12.57 -11.79
N TRP A 50 -0.82 -11.60 -12.68
CA TRP A 50 -0.03 -10.40 -12.40
C TRP A 50 -0.58 -9.61 -11.21
N HIS A 51 -1.90 -9.43 -11.13
CA HIS A 51 -2.54 -8.79 -9.98
C HIS A 51 -2.22 -9.52 -8.67
N LYS A 52 -2.29 -10.86 -8.65
CA LYS A 52 -1.92 -11.66 -7.49
C LYS A 52 -0.45 -11.49 -7.12
N TRP A 53 0.47 -11.52 -8.10
CA TRP A 53 1.90 -11.35 -7.84
C TRP A 53 2.23 -9.99 -7.26
N VAL A 54 1.68 -8.93 -7.85
CA VAL A 54 1.86 -7.57 -7.32
C VAL A 54 1.25 -7.45 -5.93
N GLY A 55 0.08 -8.07 -5.67
CA GLY A 55 -0.54 -8.11 -4.35
C GLY A 55 0.35 -8.77 -3.27
N VAL A 56 0.95 -9.92 -3.59
CA VAL A 56 1.93 -10.58 -2.70
C VAL A 56 3.17 -9.69 -2.50
N THR A 57 3.66 -9.04 -3.56
CA THR A 57 4.80 -8.13 -3.46
C THR A 57 4.48 -6.94 -2.56
N VAL A 58 3.28 -6.34 -2.66
CA VAL A 58 2.81 -5.26 -1.76
C VAL A 58 2.83 -5.73 -0.31
N PHE A 59 2.33 -6.95 -0.03
CA PHE A 59 2.36 -7.53 1.31
C PHE A 59 3.78 -7.64 1.85
N LEU A 60 4.72 -8.21 1.07
CA LEU A 60 6.11 -8.39 1.47
C LEU A 60 6.84 -7.05 1.68
N VAL A 61 6.65 -6.08 0.79
CA VAL A 61 7.23 -4.73 0.92
C VAL A 61 6.66 -4.01 2.15
N THR A 62 5.37 -4.22 2.46
CA THR A 62 4.75 -3.66 3.68
C THR A 62 5.36 -4.27 4.94
N CYS A 63 5.61 -5.60 4.97
CA CYS A 63 6.34 -6.25 6.05
C CYS A 63 7.74 -5.65 6.22
N ALA A 64 8.50 -5.53 5.13
CA ALA A 64 9.83 -4.94 5.14
C ALA A 64 9.81 -3.49 5.65
N ARG A 65 8.80 -2.69 5.23
CA ARG A 65 8.63 -1.31 5.68
C ARG A 65 8.32 -1.20 7.16
N LEU A 66 7.49 -2.08 7.72
CA LEU A 66 7.21 -2.11 9.15
C LEU A 66 8.42 -2.57 9.96
N ALA A 67 9.13 -3.60 9.49
CA ALA A 67 10.36 -4.06 10.12
C ALA A 67 11.42 -2.94 10.13
N TRP A 68 11.59 -2.23 8.99
CA TRP A 68 12.48 -1.08 8.91
C TRP A 68 12.10 0.01 9.91
N ARG A 69 10.81 0.35 9.99
CA ARG A 69 10.30 1.38 10.91
C ARG A 69 10.45 1.00 12.39
N ALA A 70 10.39 -0.28 12.72
CA ALA A 70 10.57 -0.77 14.09
C ALA A 70 11.99 -0.54 14.62
N VAL A 71 13.00 -0.61 13.73
CA VAL A 71 14.43 -0.44 14.10
C VAL A 71 15.00 0.93 13.75
N HIS A 72 14.28 1.75 12.95
CA HIS A 72 14.69 3.10 12.56
C HIS A 72 13.55 4.09 12.90
N PRO A 73 13.65 4.81 14.02
CA PRO A 73 12.65 5.79 14.41
C PRO A 73 12.41 6.84 13.33
N ALA A 74 11.17 7.27 13.20
CA ALA A 74 10.84 8.38 12.30
C ALA A 74 11.43 9.70 12.84
N PRO A 75 11.78 10.64 11.96
CA PRO A 75 12.18 11.98 12.40
C PRO A 75 11.04 12.65 13.17
N PRO A 76 11.36 13.65 14.04
CA PRO A 76 10.36 14.38 14.80
C PRO A 76 9.26 14.94 13.89
N ALA A 77 8.02 14.93 14.36
CA ALA A 77 6.90 15.46 13.58
C ALA A 77 7.08 16.97 13.32
N VAL A 78 6.64 17.41 12.14
CA VAL A 78 6.54 18.86 11.86
C VAL A 78 5.59 19.49 12.88
N ALA A 79 5.91 20.69 13.36
CA ALA A 79 5.06 21.43 14.28
C ALA A 79 3.71 21.74 13.60
N MET A 80 2.64 21.20 14.16
CA MET A 80 1.27 21.37 13.65
C MET A 80 0.25 21.20 14.80
N PRO A 81 -1.00 21.63 14.64
CA PRO A 81 -2.08 21.45 15.63
C PRO A 81 -2.23 19.98 16.04
N ARG A 82 -2.56 19.74 17.30
CA ARG A 82 -2.69 18.38 17.87
C ARG A 82 -3.68 17.49 17.11
N TRP A 83 -4.75 18.07 16.56
CA TRP A 83 -5.73 17.31 15.78
C TRP A 83 -5.16 16.81 14.47
N GLN A 84 -4.31 17.58 13.77
CA GLN A 84 -3.62 17.14 12.55
C GLN A 84 -2.64 16.01 12.85
N LEU A 85 -1.87 16.10 13.93
CA LEU A 85 -0.98 15.02 14.37
C LEU A 85 -1.76 13.71 14.62
N ARG A 86 -2.91 13.80 15.30
CA ARG A 86 -3.77 12.63 15.54
C ARG A 86 -4.36 12.09 14.25
N ALA A 87 -4.85 12.93 13.36
CA ALA A 87 -5.40 12.55 12.06
C ALA A 87 -4.33 11.84 11.21
N ALA A 88 -3.10 12.36 11.17
CA ALA A 88 -1.98 11.73 10.48
C ALA A 88 -1.64 10.36 11.09
N ALA A 89 -1.59 10.24 12.41
CA ALA A 89 -1.30 8.97 13.09
C ALA A 89 -2.37 7.91 12.79
N VAL A 90 -3.65 8.26 12.88
CA VAL A 90 -4.78 7.37 12.58
C VAL A 90 -4.77 6.98 11.10
N SER A 91 -4.58 7.95 10.20
CA SER A 91 -4.49 7.69 8.74
C SER A 91 -3.36 6.73 8.41
N HIS A 92 -2.16 6.94 8.95
CA HIS A 92 -1.04 6.02 8.73
C HIS A 92 -1.30 4.62 9.29
N ALA A 93 -1.87 4.50 10.50
CA ALA A 93 -2.23 3.21 11.09
C ALA A 93 -3.27 2.48 10.21
N ALA A 94 -4.30 3.18 9.74
CA ALA A 94 -5.32 2.63 8.85
C ALA A 94 -4.74 2.22 7.48
N LEU A 95 -3.83 3.03 6.89
CA LEU A 95 -3.14 2.66 5.66
C LEU A 95 -2.32 1.38 5.83
N TYR A 96 -1.54 1.24 6.91
CA TYR A 96 -0.81 0.01 7.18
C TYR A 96 -1.75 -1.20 7.36
N ALA A 97 -2.82 -1.05 8.13
CA ALA A 97 -3.81 -2.11 8.29
C ALA A 97 -4.40 -2.55 6.94
N LEU A 98 -4.80 -1.61 6.09
CA LEU A 98 -5.35 -1.90 4.77
C LEU A 98 -4.31 -2.52 3.82
N LEU A 99 -3.04 -2.12 3.89
CA LEU A 99 -1.95 -2.71 3.10
C LEU A 99 -1.68 -4.18 3.45
N PHE A 100 -2.10 -4.64 4.64
CA PHE A 100 -2.12 -6.07 5.03
C PHE A 100 -3.43 -6.75 4.68
N LEU A 101 -4.55 -6.13 5.03
CA LEU A 101 -5.87 -6.74 4.90
C LEU A 101 -6.28 -6.94 3.44
N VAL A 102 -5.93 -6.00 2.54
CA VAL A 102 -6.28 -6.11 1.12
C VAL A 102 -5.61 -7.32 0.47
N PRO A 103 -4.27 -7.50 0.50
CA PRO A 103 -3.66 -8.69 -0.08
C PRO A 103 -4.11 -9.99 0.58
N LEU A 104 -4.27 -10.00 1.91
CA LEU A 104 -4.74 -11.17 2.65
C LEU A 104 -6.16 -11.56 2.26
N SER A 105 -7.09 -10.59 2.12
CA SER A 105 -8.45 -10.87 1.65
C SER A 105 -8.48 -11.42 0.22
N GLY A 106 -7.59 -10.93 -0.65
CA GLY A 106 -7.43 -11.44 -2.00
C GLY A 106 -6.89 -12.87 -2.04
N TRP A 107 -5.97 -13.20 -1.13
CA TRP A 107 -5.45 -14.56 -0.99
C TRP A 107 -6.52 -15.53 -0.45
N LEU A 108 -7.24 -15.14 0.59
CA LEU A 108 -8.39 -15.89 1.10
C LEU A 108 -9.45 -16.13 0.00
N TYR A 109 -9.78 -15.08 -0.76
CA TYR A 109 -10.71 -15.18 -1.90
C TYR A 109 -10.22 -16.18 -2.96
N SER A 110 -8.93 -16.12 -3.30
CA SER A 110 -8.31 -17.03 -4.26
C SER A 110 -8.40 -18.49 -3.77
N SER A 111 -8.08 -18.76 -2.49
CA SER A 111 -8.19 -20.07 -1.87
C SER A 111 -9.64 -20.57 -1.88
N ALA A 112 -10.61 -19.75 -1.44
CA ALA A 112 -12.03 -20.13 -1.41
C ALA A 112 -12.60 -20.45 -2.80
N THR A 113 -12.07 -19.83 -3.87
CA THR A 113 -12.46 -20.17 -5.25
C THR A 113 -11.76 -21.41 -5.80
N GLY A 114 -10.77 -21.97 -5.09
CA GLY A 114 -9.97 -23.11 -5.51
C GLY A 114 -8.95 -22.77 -6.60
N VAL A 115 -8.53 -21.50 -6.69
CA VAL A 115 -7.51 -21.03 -7.64
C VAL A 115 -6.26 -20.64 -6.85
N GLN A 116 -5.36 -21.60 -6.68
CA GLN A 116 -4.13 -21.40 -5.91
C GLN A 116 -3.32 -20.20 -6.40
N VAL A 117 -2.70 -19.49 -5.47
CA VAL A 117 -1.75 -18.41 -5.76
C VAL A 117 -0.37 -19.04 -5.98
N VAL A 118 0.18 -18.94 -7.20
CA VAL A 118 1.56 -19.35 -7.51
C VAL A 118 2.36 -18.07 -7.76
N TYR A 119 3.13 -17.64 -6.75
CA TYR A 119 3.87 -16.38 -6.81
C TYR A 119 4.97 -16.43 -7.86
N LEU A 120 4.97 -15.46 -8.78
CA LEU A 120 5.87 -15.37 -9.95
C LEU A 120 5.86 -16.63 -10.85
N GLY A 121 4.83 -17.48 -10.75
CA GLY A 121 4.77 -18.75 -11.46
C GLY A 121 5.71 -19.85 -10.91
N LEU A 122 6.37 -19.60 -9.78
CA LEU A 122 7.41 -20.46 -9.21
C LEU A 122 7.05 -21.00 -7.82
N VAL A 123 6.49 -20.15 -6.96
CA VAL A 123 6.27 -20.48 -5.55
C VAL A 123 4.77 -20.67 -5.28
N PRO A 124 4.28 -21.89 -5.14
CA PRO A 124 2.90 -22.14 -4.75
C PRO A 124 2.70 -21.72 -3.29
N LEU A 125 1.78 -20.80 -3.04
CA LEU A 125 1.38 -20.44 -1.69
C LEU A 125 0.29 -21.42 -1.20
N PRO A 126 0.28 -21.77 0.10
CA PRO A 126 -0.73 -22.65 0.65
C PRO A 126 -2.11 -22.01 0.57
N ASP A 127 -3.14 -22.82 0.36
CA ASP A 127 -4.52 -22.35 0.50
C ASP A 127 -4.83 -22.10 1.98
N LEU A 128 -5.37 -20.93 2.28
CA LEU A 128 -5.68 -20.52 3.67
C LEU A 128 -7.02 -21.05 4.15
N VAL A 129 -7.92 -21.37 3.21
CA VAL A 129 -9.24 -21.93 3.47
C VAL A 129 -9.57 -22.97 2.41
N ALA A 130 -10.46 -23.92 2.75
CA ALA A 130 -10.96 -24.88 1.79
C ALA A 130 -11.83 -24.19 0.71
N LYS A 131 -11.96 -24.86 -0.44
CA LYS A 131 -12.82 -24.39 -1.53
C LYS A 131 -14.27 -24.35 -1.08
N ASP A 132 -14.86 -23.15 -1.10
CA ASP A 132 -16.25 -22.87 -0.75
C ASP A 132 -16.74 -21.68 -1.57
N ARG A 133 -17.76 -21.89 -2.40
CA ARG A 133 -18.30 -20.86 -3.29
C ARG A 133 -18.95 -19.71 -2.52
N ALA A 134 -19.73 -20.03 -1.48
CA ALA A 134 -20.43 -19.00 -0.70
C ALA A 134 -19.43 -18.10 0.04
N LEU A 135 -18.41 -18.70 0.65
CA LEU A 135 -17.30 -17.98 1.25
C LEU A 135 -16.55 -17.13 0.22
N GLY A 136 -16.32 -17.66 -0.98
CA GLY A 136 -15.69 -16.95 -2.08
C GLY A 136 -16.44 -15.68 -2.47
N ASP A 137 -17.76 -15.72 -2.57
CA ASP A 137 -18.60 -14.55 -2.90
C ASP A 137 -18.52 -13.47 -1.79
N VAL A 138 -18.52 -13.87 -0.51
CA VAL A 138 -18.32 -12.98 0.62
C VAL A 138 -16.91 -12.34 0.59
N LEU A 139 -15.87 -13.16 0.41
CA LEU A 139 -14.48 -12.68 0.40
C LEU A 139 -14.20 -11.75 -0.79
N LYS A 140 -14.84 -11.98 -1.94
CA LYS A 140 -14.81 -11.05 -3.07
C LYS A 140 -15.35 -9.68 -2.68
N THR A 141 -16.50 -9.65 -2.01
CA THR A 141 -17.12 -8.40 -1.55
C THR A 141 -16.23 -7.70 -0.54
N VAL A 142 -15.70 -8.43 0.43
CA VAL A 142 -14.72 -7.90 1.41
C VAL A 142 -13.50 -7.31 0.71
N HIS A 143 -12.90 -8.06 -0.22
CA HIS A 143 -11.72 -7.59 -0.96
C HIS A 143 -12.00 -6.29 -1.73
N VAL A 144 -13.11 -6.19 -2.44
CA VAL A 144 -13.50 -4.98 -3.17
C VAL A 144 -13.74 -3.82 -2.22
N THR A 145 -14.46 -4.02 -1.12
CA THR A 145 -14.74 -2.98 -0.12
C THR A 145 -13.46 -2.45 0.53
N LEU A 146 -12.54 -3.35 0.91
CA LEU A 146 -11.24 -2.95 1.46
C LEU A 146 -10.39 -2.19 0.44
N ASN A 147 -10.46 -2.53 -0.85
CA ASN A 147 -9.79 -1.77 -1.90
C ASN A 147 -10.37 -0.36 -2.03
N VAL A 148 -11.70 -0.20 -2.02
CA VAL A 148 -12.33 1.13 -2.04
C VAL A 148 -11.88 1.96 -0.85
N ALA A 149 -11.86 1.38 0.36
CA ALA A 149 -11.37 2.05 1.55
C ALA A 149 -9.89 2.46 1.43
N LEU A 150 -9.03 1.55 0.94
CA LEU A 150 -7.60 1.82 0.74
C LEU A 150 -7.39 3.01 -0.21
N PHE A 151 -8.04 2.99 -1.39
CA PHE A 151 -7.82 4.04 -2.39
C PHE A 151 -8.43 5.38 -1.98
N SER A 152 -9.56 5.39 -1.28
CA SER A 152 -10.12 6.60 -0.68
C SER A 152 -9.15 7.21 0.33
N LEU A 153 -8.56 6.37 1.18
CA LEU A 153 -7.59 6.83 2.18
C LEU A 153 -6.26 7.27 1.56
N VAL A 154 -5.79 6.59 0.50
CA VAL A 154 -4.60 7.01 -0.28
C VAL A 154 -4.83 8.36 -0.94
N ALA A 155 -6.00 8.59 -1.55
CA ALA A 155 -6.36 9.88 -2.14
C ALA A 155 -6.38 10.99 -1.08
N LEU A 156 -6.97 10.74 0.08
CA LEU A 156 -6.98 11.68 1.20
C LEU A 156 -5.57 11.96 1.73
N HIS A 157 -4.75 10.93 1.87
CA HIS A 157 -3.34 11.05 2.30
C HIS A 157 -2.53 11.90 1.32
N ALA A 158 -2.66 11.64 0.03
CA ALA A 158 -1.98 12.43 -1.00
C ALA A 158 -2.47 13.88 -1.02
N ALA A 159 -3.78 14.11 -0.94
CA ALA A 159 -4.37 15.45 -0.89
C ALA A 159 -3.88 16.23 0.34
N ALA A 160 -3.81 15.59 1.51
CA ALA A 160 -3.26 16.19 2.72
C ALA A 160 -1.79 16.59 2.54
N ALA A 161 -0.95 15.71 1.98
CA ALA A 161 0.45 16.00 1.72
C ALA A 161 0.64 17.17 0.73
N LEU A 162 -0.19 17.22 -0.32
CA LEU A 162 -0.19 18.34 -1.29
C LEU A 162 -0.67 19.64 -0.65
N ARG A 163 -1.70 19.58 0.21
CA ARG A 163 -2.16 20.76 0.96
C ARG A 163 -1.04 21.31 1.85
N HIS A 164 -0.34 20.46 2.60
CA HIS A 164 0.82 20.86 3.40
C HIS A 164 1.89 21.54 2.55
N HIS A 165 2.18 21.00 1.36
CA HIS A 165 3.20 21.54 0.46
C HIS A 165 2.82 22.89 -0.15
N PHE A 166 1.61 23.02 -0.73
CA PHE A 166 1.22 24.19 -1.52
C PHE A 166 0.55 25.28 -0.69
N ILE A 167 -0.20 24.93 0.36
CA ILE A 167 -1.00 25.86 1.15
C ILE A 167 -0.29 26.20 2.45
N GLU A 168 0.06 25.19 3.26
CA GLU A 168 0.73 25.39 4.55
C GLU A 168 2.23 25.67 4.40
N ARG A 169 2.81 25.26 3.25
CA ARG A 169 4.22 25.48 2.87
C ARG A 169 5.21 24.95 3.90
N ASP A 170 4.88 23.80 4.49
CA ASP A 170 5.70 23.13 5.46
C ASP A 170 6.53 21.97 4.86
N ALA A 171 7.31 21.29 5.69
CA ALA A 171 8.23 20.25 5.26
C ALA A 171 7.62 18.85 5.19
N VAL A 172 6.30 18.64 5.39
CA VAL A 172 5.68 17.30 5.45
C VAL A 172 5.97 16.48 4.19
N LEU A 173 5.70 17.03 3.00
CA LEU A 173 5.93 16.33 1.74
C LEU A 173 7.42 16.24 1.41
N SER A 174 8.20 17.33 1.56
CA SER A 174 9.61 17.39 1.17
C SER A 174 10.48 16.39 1.93
N ARG A 175 10.11 16.02 3.15
CA ARG A 175 10.78 14.98 3.95
C ARG A 175 10.69 13.57 3.35
N MET A 176 9.71 13.32 2.48
CA MET A 176 9.46 12.03 1.81
C MET A 176 9.78 12.04 0.31
N LEU A 177 10.17 13.18 -0.27
CA LEU A 177 10.55 13.23 -1.68
C LEU A 177 11.94 12.61 -1.90
N PRO A 178 12.14 11.85 -3.01
CA PRO A 178 13.44 11.28 -3.36
C PRO A 178 14.35 12.33 -4.03
N LEU A 179 14.50 13.49 -3.38
CA LEU A 179 15.35 14.56 -3.89
C LEU A 179 16.80 14.32 -3.46
N PRO A 180 17.80 14.67 -4.31
CA PRO A 180 19.19 14.64 -3.91
C PRO A 180 19.41 15.52 -2.68
N ARG A 181 20.35 15.11 -1.82
CA ARG A 181 20.82 15.97 -0.73
C ARG A 181 21.52 17.15 -1.38
N SER A 182 21.08 18.39 -1.08
CA SER A 182 21.91 19.56 -1.34
C SER A 182 23.10 19.45 -0.40
N GLU A 183 24.29 19.25 -0.98
CA GLU A 183 25.56 19.36 -0.27
C GLU A 183 25.76 20.77 0.30
#